data_77e435ae410a7d5ff1be581d5eacf6cd
#
_entry.id   77e435ae410a7d5ff1be581d5eacf6cd
#
_cell.length_a   1.000
_cell.length_b   1.000
_cell.length_c   1.000
_cell.angle_alpha   90.00
_cell.angle_beta   90.00
_cell.angle_gamma   90.00
#
_symmetry.space_group_name_H-M   'P 1'
#
loop_
_entity.id
_entity.type
_entity.pdbx_description
1 polymer ?
#
loop_
_entity_poly.entity_id
_entity_poly.type
_entity_poly.pdbx_seq_one_letter_code
_entity_poly.pdbx_strand_id
1 'polypeptide(L)'
;MPRLRRAAALRRSTPFFRTIEQRLGSVVFAFALLFVGAHSVLAHEFKAGDIEIEHPWSRATPAGAKVAGGYFTIVNKGSAPDRLLSIASDISGKAELHEMGVKDGVMTMRPVEGGLDIPAGGKVTLGPGAYHIMFMDLKQPPKEGQMFAATLTFEKAGAVTVEFAVQAIGSAPPQEDND
;
A
#
# COMPACT_ATOMS: atom_id res chain seq x y z
N MET A 1 -76.16 46.15 -41.05
CA MET A 1 -75.42 44.91 -40.89
C MET A 1 -74.12 45.17 -40.19
N PRO A 2 -73.96 44.92 -38.87
CA PRO A 2 -72.65 45.08 -38.19
C PRO A 2 -72.02 43.70 -37.98
N ARG A 3 -70.71 43.61 -38.30
CA ARG A 3 -69.87 42.44 -38.09
C ARG A 3 -69.30 42.40 -36.67
N LEU A 4 -69.59 41.33 -35.91
CA LEU A 4 -68.96 41.07 -34.64
C LEU A 4 -67.52 40.65 -34.86
N ARG A 5 -66.58 41.36 -34.23
CA ARG A 5 -65.17 40.94 -34.07
C ARG A 5 -65.03 40.15 -32.74
N ARG A 6 -64.63 38.90 -32.84
CA ARG A 6 -64.25 38.06 -31.70
C ARG A 6 -62.85 38.46 -31.25
N ALA A 7 -62.65 38.90 -30.03
CA ALA A 7 -61.35 39.13 -29.38
C ALA A 7 -60.80 37.76 -28.89
N ALA A 8 -59.64 37.39 -29.36
CA ALA A 8 -58.89 36.23 -28.85
C ALA A 8 -58.08 36.65 -27.62
N ALA A 9 -58.36 36.08 -26.47
CA ALA A 9 -57.61 36.28 -25.24
C ALA A 9 -56.33 35.47 -25.29
N LEU A 10 -55.18 36.14 -25.38
CA LEU A 10 -53.84 35.55 -25.20
C LEU A 10 -53.62 35.25 -23.71
N ARG A 11 -53.66 33.98 -23.33
CA ARG A 11 -53.17 33.54 -22.04
C ARG A 11 -51.64 33.65 -22.02
N ARG A 12 -51.11 34.63 -21.30
CA ARG A 12 -49.69 34.72 -20.96
C ARG A 12 -49.40 33.68 -19.84
N SER A 13 -48.71 32.58 -20.19
CA SER A 13 -48.15 31.65 -19.23
C SER A 13 -46.90 32.30 -18.60
N THR A 14 -46.90 32.44 -17.30
CA THR A 14 -45.78 33.02 -16.52
C THR A 14 -44.57 32.11 -16.52
N PRO A 15 -43.36 32.59 -16.73
CA PRO A 15 -42.12 31.77 -16.79
C PRO A 15 -41.53 31.44 -15.41
N PHE A 16 -42.34 31.50 -14.34
CA PHE A 16 -41.81 31.43 -12.98
C PHE A 16 -41.44 30.01 -12.53
N PHE A 17 -42.06 28.97 -13.10
CA PHE A 17 -41.80 27.58 -12.70
C PHE A 17 -40.55 26.94 -13.33
N ARG A 18 -40.03 27.50 -14.41
CA ARG A 18 -38.95 26.89 -15.17
C ARG A 18 -37.56 27.16 -14.59
N THR A 19 -37.43 28.17 -13.74
CA THR A 19 -36.13 28.54 -13.12
C THR A 19 -35.80 27.79 -11.84
N ILE A 20 -36.79 27.22 -11.16
CA ILE A 20 -36.57 26.48 -9.90
C ILE A 20 -36.01 25.09 -10.18
N GLU A 21 -36.54 24.39 -11.20
CA GLU A 21 -36.07 23.03 -11.55
C GLU A 21 -34.61 23.04 -12.13
N GLN A 22 -34.24 24.07 -12.88
CA GLN A 22 -32.88 24.20 -13.39
C GLN A 22 -31.84 24.48 -12.30
N ARG A 23 -32.23 25.18 -11.22
CA ARG A 23 -31.31 25.46 -10.10
C ARG A 23 -31.17 24.28 -9.14
N LEU A 24 -32.23 23.48 -8.95
CA LEU A 24 -32.15 22.26 -8.13
C LEU A 24 -31.28 21.19 -8.79
N GLY A 25 -31.38 21.01 -10.11
CA GLY A 25 -30.55 20.06 -10.86
C GLY A 25 -29.05 20.39 -10.82
N SER A 26 -28.71 21.69 -10.89
CA SER A 26 -27.30 22.13 -10.84
C SER A 26 -26.68 21.98 -9.44
N VAL A 27 -27.43 22.16 -8.37
CA VAL A 27 -26.95 22.00 -7.00
C VAL A 27 -26.76 20.54 -6.65
N VAL A 28 -27.66 19.64 -7.09
CA VAL A 28 -27.52 18.19 -6.88
C VAL A 28 -26.34 17.63 -7.68
N PHE A 29 -26.09 18.12 -8.90
CA PHE A 29 -24.96 17.70 -9.71
C PHE A 29 -23.63 18.19 -9.16
N ALA A 30 -23.56 19.40 -8.59
CA ALA A 30 -22.37 19.91 -7.93
C ALA A 30 -22.04 19.16 -6.62
N PHE A 31 -23.06 18.69 -5.87
CA PHE A 31 -22.87 17.90 -4.66
C PHE A 31 -22.45 16.45 -4.96
N ALA A 32 -22.87 15.88 -6.09
CA ALA A 32 -22.45 14.55 -6.53
C ALA A 32 -20.99 14.50 -6.99
N LEU A 33 -20.43 15.60 -7.51
CA LEU A 33 -19.02 15.70 -7.92
C LEU A 33 -18.05 15.88 -6.74
N LEU A 34 -18.52 16.29 -5.57
CA LEU A 34 -17.69 16.44 -4.37
C LEU A 34 -17.46 15.12 -3.61
N PHE A 35 -18.17 14.04 -3.96
CA PHE A 35 -18.02 12.71 -3.34
C PHE A 35 -17.09 11.77 -4.10
N VAL A 36 -16.54 12.18 -5.25
CA VAL A 36 -15.59 11.39 -6.03
C VAL A 36 -14.18 11.90 -5.74
N GLY A 37 -13.56 11.47 -4.64
CA GLY A 37 -12.16 11.81 -4.50
C GLY A 37 -11.47 11.68 -3.16
N ALA A 38 -12.02 10.96 -2.21
CA ALA A 38 -11.24 10.57 -1.04
C ALA A 38 -11.02 9.04 -1.06
N HIS A 39 -10.29 8.56 -2.06
CA HIS A 39 -9.57 7.31 -1.91
C HIS A 39 -8.38 7.67 -1.01
N SER A 40 -8.58 7.55 0.30
CA SER A 40 -7.47 7.47 1.24
C SER A 40 -6.66 6.27 0.77
N VAL A 41 -5.50 6.53 0.18
CA VAL A 41 -4.43 5.52 0.12
C VAL A 41 -4.12 5.26 1.58
N LEU A 42 -4.75 4.21 2.14
CA LEU A 42 -4.34 3.67 3.41
C LEU A 42 -2.89 3.24 3.20
N ALA A 43 -1.96 4.05 3.67
CA ALA A 43 -0.62 3.57 3.93
C ALA A 43 -0.82 2.35 4.84
N HIS A 44 -0.50 1.16 4.34
CA HIS A 44 -0.63 -0.09 5.09
C HIS A 44 0.45 -0.10 6.17
N GLU A 45 0.15 0.55 7.30
CA GLU A 45 0.95 0.46 8.51
C GLU A 45 0.49 -0.78 9.28
N PHE A 46 1.42 -1.69 9.52
CA PHE A 46 1.17 -2.88 10.33
C PHE A 46 1.87 -2.70 11.67
N LYS A 47 1.16 -2.98 12.78
CA LYS A 47 1.68 -2.72 14.13
C LYS A 47 1.64 -3.96 15.01
N ALA A 48 2.70 -4.15 15.79
CA ALA A 48 2.78 -5.10 16.90
C ALA A 48 3.44 -4.39 18.10
N GLY A 49 2.68 -4.09 19.14
CA GLY A 49 3.16 -3.26 20.26
C GLY A 49 3.70 -1.91 19.78
N ASP A 50 4.95 -1.63 20.11
CA ASP A 50 5.66 -0.41 19.70
C ASP A 50 6.37 -0.54 18.32
N ILE A 51 6.30 -1.71 17.70
CA ILE A 51 6.87 -1.95 16.37
C ILE A 51 5.84 -1.63 15.31
N GLU A 52 6.29 -0.84 14.33
CA GLU A 52 5.53 -0.46 13.13
C GLU A 52 6.27 -0.92 11.88
N ILE A 53 5.55 -1.52 10.94
CA ILE A 53 6.08 -1.96 9.65
C ILE A 53 5.51 -1.08 8.57
N GLU A 54 6.39 -0.40 7.85
CA GLU A 54 6.05 0.54 6.80
C GLU A 54 6.38 -0.06 5.44
N HIS A 55 5.49 0.14 4.47
CA HIS A 55 5.66 -0.15 3.05
C HIS A 55 6.20 -1.54 2.72
N PRO A 56 5.57 -2.66 3.17
CA PRO A 56 6.01 -3.98 2.75
C PRO A 56 5.80 -4.15 1.24
N TRP A 57 6.87 -4.51 0.52
CA TRP A 57 6.82 -4.72 -0.91
C TRP A 57 7.78 -5.82 -1.39
N SER A 58 7.49 -6.33 -2.56
CA SER A 58 8.31 -7.33 -3.26
C SER A 58 8.35 -6.99 -4.74
N ARG A 59 9.20 -7.64 -5.50
CA ARG A 59 9.19 -7.59 -6.96
C ARG A 59 8.53 -8.82 -7.54
N ALA A 60 7.81 -8.63 -8.64
CA ALA A 60 7.36 -9.75 -9.45
C ALA A 60 8.55 -10.58 -9.92
N THR A 61 8.35 -11.88 -10.02
CA THR A 61 9.38 -12.80 -10.48
C THR A 61 8.92 -13.55 -11.73
N PRO A 62 9.85 -13.95 -12.61
CA PRO A 62 9.51 -14.76 -13.78
C PRO A 62 8.83 -16.09 -13.39
N ALA A 63 8.06 -16.65 -14.31
CA ALA A 63 7.49 -17.98 -14.12
C ALA A 63 8.62 -19.02 -13.87
N GLY A 64 8.43 -19.88 -12.87
CA GLY A 64 9.41 -20.88 -12.46
C GLY A 64 10.53 -20.37 -11.54
N ALA A 65 10.54 -19.08 -11.17
CA ALA A 65 11.46 -18.59 -10.16
C ALA A 65 11.29 -19.36 -8.84
N LYS A 66 12.40 -19.65 -8.20
CA LYS A 66 12.44 -20.38 -6.92
C LYS A 66 12.61 -19.46 -5.72
N VAL A 67 12.95 -18.20 -5.97
CA VAL A 67 13.21 -17.21 -4.92
C VAL A 67 12.56 -15.86 -5.26
N ALA A 68 12.18 -15.12 -4.22
CA ALA A 68 11.73 -13.73 -4.31
C ALA A 68 12.32 -12.92 -3.15
N GLY A 69 12.53 -11.62 -3.38
CA GLY A 69 12.97 -10.69 -2.34
C GLY A 69 11.79 -9.98 -1.69
N GLY A 70 11.86 -9.74 -0.39
CA GLY A 70 10.90 -8.94 0.36
C GLY A 70 11.60 -7.79 1.08
N TYR A 71 10.94 -6.64 1.11
CA TYR A 71 11.48 -5.37 1.60
C TYR A 71 10.42 -4.63 2.41
N PHE A 72 10.85 -3.92 3.45
CA PHE A 72 10.01 -3.07 4.29
C PHE A 72 10.88 -2.23 5.22
N THR A 73 10.26 -1.32 5.92
CA THR A 73 10.91 -0.57 6.98
C THR A 73 10.31 -0.97 8.32
N ILE A 74 11.15 -1.14 9.34
CA ILE A 74 10.75 -1.39 10.73
C ILE A 74 11.03 -0.12 11.52
N VAL A 75 10.04 0.40 12.22
CA VAL A 75 10.16 1.52 13.15
C VAL A 75 9.85 1.02 14.55
N ASN A 76 10.77 1.19 15.47
CA ASN A 76 10.55 0.92 16.88
C ASN A 76 10.25 2.24 17.60
N LYS A 77 9.00 2.50 17.95
CA LYS A 77 8.57 3.71 18.69
C LYS A 77 8.69 3.57 20.20
N GLY A 78 9.11 2.39 20.65
CA GLY A 78 9.28 2.10 22.08
C GLY A 78 10.62 2.56 22.63
N SER A 79 10.73 2.55 23.95
CA SER A 79 11.94 2.90 24.71
C SER A 79 12.88 1.72 24.93
N ALA A 80 12.52 0.51 24.51
CA ALA A 80 13.34 -0.68 24.60
C ALA A 80 13.68 -1.23 23.20
N PRO A 81 14.89 -1.80 23.00
CA PRO A 81 15.20 -2.47 21.74
C PRO A 81 14.38 -3.74 21.58
N ASP A 82 14.13 -4.12 20.33
CA ASP A 82 13.50 -5.38 19.94
C ASP A 82 14.35 -6.12 18.91
N ARG A 83 13.92 -7.29 18.45
CA ARG A 83 14.61 -8.08 17.45
C ARG A 83 13.63 -8.83 16.56
N LEU A 84 13.79 -8.74 15.23
CA LEU A 84 13.08 -9.58 14.28
C LEU A 84 13.74 -10.96 14.26
N LEU A 85 13.03 -11.98 14.75
CA LEU A 85 13.55 -13.34 14.91
C LEU A 85 13.31 -14.22 13.68
N SER A 86 12.11 -14.14 13.10
CA SER A 86 11.73 -15.02 11.98
C SER A 86 10.67 -14.42 11.09
N ILE A 87 10.60 -14.97 9.88
CA ILE A 87 9.60 -14.63 8.87
C ILE A 87 9.00 -15.93 8.33
N ALA A 88 7.70 -15.96 8.07
CA ALA A 88 7.00 -17.06 7.41
C ALA A 88 5.99 -16.55 6.40
N SER A 89 5.80 -17.27 5.30
CA SER A 89 4.79 -16.95 4.29
C SER A 89 4.33 -18.22 3.57
N ASP A 90 3.04 -18.25 3.20
CA ASP A 90 2.46 -19.38 2.49
C ASP A 90 2.94 -19.50 1.04
N ILE A 91 3.48 -18.41 0.45
CA ILE A 91 4.01 -18.42 -0.92
C ILE A 91 5.33 -19.20 -1.06
N SER A 92 6.03 -19.47 0.05
CA SER A 92 7.36 -20.09 0.07
C SER A 92 7.43 -21.27 1.03
N GLY A 93 8.40 -22.16 0.81
CA GLY A 93 8.73 -23.23 1.76
C GLY A 93 9.59 -22.73 2.92
N LYS A 94 10.36 -21.65 2.69
CA LYS A 94 11.27 -21.05 3.66
C LYS A 94 11.39 -19.55 3.42
N ALA A 95 11.52 -18.76 4.50
CA ALA A 95 11.86 -17.35 4.43
C ALA A 95 13.01 -17.04 5.41
N GLU A 96 14.02 -16.32 4.94
CA GLU A 96 15.19 -15.97 5.72
C GLU A 96 15.52 -14.50 5.57
N LEU A 97 16.06 -13.91 6.64
CA LEU A 97 16.69 -12.60 6.59
C LEU A 97 18.13 -12.74 6.08
N HIS A 98 18.47 -11.97 5.07
CA HIS A 98 19.80 -11.93 4.49
C HIS A 98 20.39 -10.52 4.56
N GLU A 99 21.70 -10.44 4.63
CA GLU A 99 22.49 -9.21 4.52
C GLU A 99 23.34 -9.26 3.26
N MET A 100 23.29 -8.19 2.47
CA MET A 100 24.25 -7.96 1.39
C MET A 100 25.40 -7.13 1.88
N GLY A 101 26.61 -7.56 1.55
CA GLY A 101 27.84 -6.86 1.87
C GLY A 101 28.81 -6.89 0.69
N VAL A 102 29.83 -6.02 0.73
CA VAL A 102 30.93 -6.05 -0.24
C VAL A 102 32.19 -6.47 0.53
N LYS A 103 32.81 -7.56 0.08
CA LYS A 103 34.09 -8.02 0.61
C LYS A 103 35.08 -8.13 -0.55
N ASP A 104 36.21 -7.43 -0.45
CA ASP A 104 37.28 -7.41 -1.47
C ASP A 104 36.77 -7.04 -2.89
N GLY A 105 35.77 -6.12 -2.97
CA GLY A 105 35.15 -5.70 -4.21
C GLY A 105 34.09 -6.68 -4.76
N VAL A 106 33.82 -7.79 -4.07
CA VAL A 106 32.83 -8.78 -4.46
C VAL A 106 31.58 -8.63 -3.58
N MET A 107 30.42 -8.54 -4.22
CA MET A 107 29.15 -8.58 -3.51
C MET A 107 28.92 -9.99 -2.94
N THR A 108 28.65 -10.06 -1.65
CA THR A 108 28.34 -11.29 -0.92
C THR A 108 26.97 -11.15 -0.28
N MET A 109 26.27 -12.28 -0.18
CA MET A 109 24.98 -12.38 0.51
C MET A 109 25.09 -13.51 1.54
N ARG A 110 24.64 -13.25 2.77
CA ARG A 110 24.70 -14.23 3.85
C ARG A 110 23.43 -14.17 4.69
N PRO A 111 22.97 -15.28 5.28
CA PRO A 111 21.92 -15.27 6.28
C PRO A 111 22.35 -14.47 7.51
N VAL A 112 21.37 -13.77 8.11
CA VAL A 112 21.56 -13.09 9.40
C VAL A 112 21.12 -14.08 10.49
N GLU A 113 22.11 -14.62 11.19
CA GLU A 113 21.85 -15.54 12.28
C GLU A 113 21.46 -14.79 13.56
N GLY A 114 20.52 -15.34 14.32
CA GLY A 114 20.06 -14.76 15.60
C GLY A 114 19.10 -13.58 15.48
N GLY A 115 18.71 -13.22 14.26
CA GLY A 115 17.74 -12.15 14.00
C GLY A 115 18.35 -10.76 13.77
N LEU A 116 17.51 -9.78 13.48
CA LEU A 116 17.88 -8.39 13.21
C LEU A 116 17.53 -7.51 14.40
N ASP A 117 18.52 -6.88 15.01
CA ASP A 117 18.36 -5.95 16.12
C ASP A 117 17.69 -4.64 15.64
N ILE A 118 16.71 -4.18 16.41
CA ILE A 118 15.98 -2.94 16.17
C ILE A 118 16.12 -2.04 17.39
N PRO A 119 16.94 -1.00 17.31
CA PRO A 119 17.21 -0.11 18.45
C PRO A 119 15.93 0.54 18.98
N ALA A 120 15.91 0.89 20.26
CA ALA A 120 14.84 1.70 20.85
C ALA A 120 14.76 3.05 20.16
N GLY A 121 13.55 3.48 19.76
CA GLY A 121 13.33 4.71 18.99
C GLY A 121 13.98 4.70 17.61
N GLY A 122 14.44 3.54 17.13
CA GLY A 122 15.21 3.40 15.89
C GLY A 122 14.36 2.94 14.70
N LYS A 123 14.96 3.10 13.51
CA LYS A 123 14.41 2.67 12.23
C LYS A 123 15.43 1.76 11.53
N VAL A 124 14.95 0.63 10.99
CA VAL A 124 15.77 -0.30 10.20
C VAL A 124 15.05 -0.55 8.87
N THR A 125 15.70 -0.20 7.76
CA THR A 125 15.14 -0.38 6.42
C THR A 125 15.75 -1.61 5.75
N LEU A 126 14.90 -2.52 5.31
CA LEU A 126 15.24 -3.64 4.46
C LEU A 126 14.98 -3.24 3.01
N GLY A 127 16.02 -3.30 2.19
CA GLY A 127 15.95 -2.86 0.80
C GLY A 127 16.95 -3.58 -0.11
N PRO A 128 16.80 -3.40 -1.43
CA PRO A 128 17.75 -3.96 -2.38
C PRO A 128 19.17 -3.47 -2.10
N GLY A 129 20.12 -4.40 -1.98
CA GLY A 129 21.53 -4.08 -1.70
C GLY A 129 21.91 -3.93 -0.22
N ALA A 130 20.94 -4.15 0.69
CA ALA A 130 21.14 -4.14 2.14
C ALA A 130 20.55 -5.39 2.78
N TYR A 131 19.96 -5.26 3.99
CA TYR A 131 19.12 -6.32 4.55
C TYR A 131 17.90 -6.55 3.67
N HIS A 132 17.48 -7.79 3.53
CA HIS A 132 16.26 -8.17 2.78
C HIS A 132 15.77 -9.54 3.21
N ILE A 133 14.48 -9.81 2.94
CA ILE A 133 13.93 -11.14 3.10
C ILE A 133 14.15 -11.93 1.82
N MET A 134 14.58 -13.18 1.95
CA MET A 134 14.61 -14.18 0.88
C MET A 134 13.48 -15.18 1.11
N PHE A 135 12.45 -15.13 0.28
CA PHE A 135 11.44 -16.17 0.18
C PHE A 135 11.98 -17.25 -0.77
N MET A 136 12.21 -18.45 -0.24
CA MET A 136 12.81 -19.58 -0.97
C MET A 136 11.81 -20.72 -1.14
N ASP A 137 12.09 -21.59 -2.10
CA ASP A 137 11.18 -22.69 -2.47
C ASP A 137 9.76 -22.18 -2.76
N LEU A 138 9.70 -21.18 -3.65
CA LEU A 138 8.42 -20.57 -4.01
C LEU A 138 7.44 -21.61 -4.54
N LYS A 139 6.29 -21.71 -3.89
CA LYS A 139 5.13 -22.48 -4.32
C LYS A 139 4.38 -21.76 -5.44
N GLN A 140 4.36 -20.42 -5.34
CA GLN A 140 3.78 -19.52 -6.33
C GLN A 140 4.68 -18.30 -6.51
N PRO A 141 5.15 -18.00 -7.74
CA PRO A 141 5.92 -16.79 -8.00
C PRO A 141 5.02 -15.56 -7.84
N PRO A 142 5.46 -14.53 -7.09
CA PRO A 142 4.74 -13.26 -6.96
C PRO A 142 4.55 -12.59 -8.33
N LYS A 143 3.32 -12.12 -8.62
CA LYS A 143 2.98 -11.41 -9.87
C LYS A 143 2.67 -9.96 -9.57
N GLU A 144 3.06 -9.07 -10.47
CA GLU A 144 2.78 -7.64 -10.39
C GLU A 144 1.29 -7.36 -10.12
N GLY A 145 1.02 -6.40 -9.23
CA GLY A 145 -0.32 -5.99 -8.81
C GLY A 145 -1.00 -6.94 -7.82
N GLN A 146 -0.37 -8.06 -7.46
CA GLN A 146 -0.86 -8.94 -6.40
C GLN A 146 -0.33 -8.50 -5.04
N MET A 147 -0.91 -9.06 -3.99
CA MET A 147 -0.42 -8.98 -2.62
C MET A 147 -0.26 -10.40 -2.07
N PHE A 148 0.67 -10.58 -1.13
CA PHE A 148 0.79 -11.81 -0.38
C PHE A 148 1.13 -11.52 1.08
N ALA A 149 0.61 -12.36 1.98
CA ALA A 149 0.83 -12.23 3.40
C ALA A 149 2.14 -12.87 3.85
N ALA A 150 2.80 -12.25 4.84
CA ALA A 150 3.86 -12.86 5.61
C ALA A 150 3.72 -12.51 7.09
N THR A 151 4.09 -13.44 7.95
CA THR A 151 4.11 -13.23 9.40
C THR A 151 5.55 -12.95 9.83
N LEU A 152 5.76 -11.79 10.43
CA LEU A 152 7.00 -11.37 11.07
C LEU A 152 6.90 -11.67 12.56
N THR A 153 7.90 -12.31 13.15
CA THR A 153 7.92 -12.61 14.58
C THR A 153 9.05 -11.85 15.25
N PHE A 154 8.68 -11.00 16.20
CA PHE A 154 9.59 -10.20 17.02
C PHE A 154 9.78 -10.83 18.40
N GLU A 155 10.92 -10.58 19.02
CA GLU A 155 11.27 -11.13 20.33
C GLU A 155 10.34 -10.62 21.44
N LYS A 156 10.00 -9.31 21.43
CA LYS A 156 9.16 -8.67 22.45
C LYS A 156 7.78 -8.32 21.93
N ALA A 157 7.70 -7.72 20.77
CA ALA A 157 6.41 -7.30 20.19
C ALA A 157 5.54 -8.47 19.73
N GLY A 158 6.11 -9.68 19.56
CA GLY A 158 5.37 -10.86 19.12
C GLY A 158 5.20 -10.92 17.61
N ALA A 159 4.13 -11.57 17.14
CA ALA A 159 3.89 -11.80 15.72
C ALA A 159 2.96 -10.75 15.13
N VAL A 160 3.29 -10.30 13.91
CA VAL A 160 2.43 -9.45 13.08
C VAL A 160 2.37 -9.98 11.66
N THR A 161 1.17 -10.06 11.10
CA THR A 161 0.98 -10.39 9.68
C THR A 161 0.95 -9.10 8.87
N VAL A 162 1.77 -9.05 7.83
CA VAL A 162 1.89 -7.93 6.89
C VAL A 162 1.56 -8.37 5.48
N GLU A 163 1.12 -7.47 4.63
CA GLU A 163 0.83 -7.74 3.23
C GLU A 163 1.87 -7.06 2.33
N PHE A 164 2.61 -7.85 1.58
CA PHE A 164 3.60 -7.38 0.62
C PHE A 164 2.93 -7.02 -0.71
N ALA A 165 3.01 -5.76 -1.11
CA ALA A 165 2.58 -5.33 -2.44
C ALA A 165 3.62 -5.75 -3.50
N VAL A 166 3.19 -6.44 -4.55
CA VAL A 166 4.08 -6.91 -5.61
C VAL A 166 4.17 -5.88 -6.72
N GLN A 167 5.34 -5.28 -6.88
CA GLN A 167 5.67 -4.32 -7.91
C GLN A 167 6.25 -4.99 -9.17
N ALA A 168 6.37 -4.24 -10.26
CA ALA A 168 6.98 -4.73 -11.50
C ALA A 168 8.41 -5.23 -11.30
N ILE A 169 8.87 -6.11 -12.20
CA ILE A 169 10.27 -6.55 -12.23
C ILE A 169 11.18 -5.34 -12.43
N GLY A 170 12.17 -5.17 -11.54
CA GLY A 170 13.13 -4.05 -11.64
C GLY A 170 12.64 -2.71 -11.09
N SER A 171 11.46 -2.64 -10.48
CA SER A 171 10.98 -1.40 -9.83
C SER A 171 11.98 -0.87 -8.80
N ALA A 172 12.06 0.47 -8.71
CA ALA A 172 12.69 1.13 -7.58
C ALA A 172 11.88 0.91 -6.29
N PRO A 173 12.49 1.04 -5.10
CA PRO A 173 11.74 1.08 -3.86
C PRO A 173 10.61 2.12 -3.92
N PRO A 174 9.46 1.89 -3.26
CA PRO A 174 8.47 2.94 -3.05
C PRO A 174 9.14 4.17 -2.45
N GLN A 175 8.76 5.36 -2.91
CA GLN A 175 9.23 6.57 -2.27
C GLN A 175 8.55 6.69 -0.91
N GLU A 176 9.35 6.95 0.12
CA GLU A 176 8.79 7.36 1.42
C GLU A 176 8.20 8.76 1.22
N ASP A 177 6.90 8.91 1.48
CA ASP A 177 6.28 10.23 1.54
C ASP A 177 6.89 10.93 2.77
N ASN A 178 7.80 11.86 2.52
CA ASN A 178 8.34 12.73 3.55
C ASN A 178 7.28 13.80 3.86
N ASP A 179 6.41 13.50 4.81
CA ASP A 179 5.56 14.49 5.48
C ASP A 179 6.28 15.15 6.65
#